data_700b6328516ac4e0b3ff34201f73828e
#
_entry.id   700b6328516ac4e0b3ff34201f73828e
#
_cell.length_a   1.000
_cell.length_b   1.000
_cell.length_c   1.000
_cell.angle_alpha   90.00
_cell.angle_beta   90.00
_cell.angle_gamma   90.00
#
_symmetry.space_group_name_H-M   'P 1'
#
loop_
_entity.id
_entity.type
_entity.pdbx_description
1 polymer ?
#
loop_
_entity_poly.entity_id
_entity_poly.type
_entity_poly.pdbx_seq_one_letter_code
_entity_poly.pdbx_strand_id
1 'polypeptide(L)'
;MSVEKLVWDSDFFNLRIGRADIVSKEDRMVLVSQKEALKEDFDLVYVFSSHGLGFPVANAKLMDEKVVYSLLDMSHSKPNQNVTLWDCGKGTTDDLLHLALVSGQYSRFKLDESLPAGSYERLYSRWIEQSVNGILATEVFCYMVDEIPRGLVTLDIKKGIGVIGLVAIHEDFQHRGIGTAMMQHVIHYAWMKQCSQLSVATQLDNIPACRLYEKSGFLVESITDVWHWWL
;
A
#
# COMPACT_ATOMS: atom_id res chain seq x y z
N MET A 1 25.81 -2.47 10.25
CA MET A 1 24.39 -2.56 9.83
C MET A 1 24.36 -3.21 8.47
N SER A 2 23.46 -4.15 8.19
CA SER A 2 23.35 -4.79 6.87
C SER A 2 22.24 -4.14 6.06
N VAL A 3 22.49 -3.94 4.76
CA VAL A 3 21.48 -3.57 3.78
C VAL A 3 21.04 -4.86 3.09
N GLU A 4 19.75 -5.14 3.12
CA GLU A 4 19.16 -6.32 2.48
C GLU A 4 18.85 -6.01 1.01
N LYS A 5 19.25 -6.88 0.08
CA LYS A 5 18.90 -6.74 -1.33
C LYS A 5 17.43 -7.10 -1.56
N LEU A 6 16.68 -6.19 -2.17
CA LEU A 6 15.30 -6.41 -2.59
C LEU A 6 15.29 -6.96 -4.02
N VAL A 7 15.31 -8.29 -4.15
CA VAL A 7 15.45 -8.98 -5.44
C VAL A 7 14.28 -8.63 -6.36
N TRP A 8 13.05 -8.73 -5.87
CA TRP A 8 11.86 -8.46 -6.68
C TRP A 8 11.80 -7.00 -7.17
N ASP A 9 12.07 -6.03 -6.27
CA ASP A 9 12.11 -4.61 -6.64
C ASP A 9 13.22 -4.34 -7.63
N SER A 10 14.39 -4.95 -7.43
CA SER A 10 15.54 -4.79 -8.30
C SER A 10 15.23 -5.26 -9.73
N ASP A 11 14.63 -6.44 -9.86
CA ASP A 11 14.26 -6.99 -11.16
C ASP A 11 13.14 -6.16 -11.82
N PHE A 12 12.16 -5.71 -11.03
CA PHE A 12 11.02 -4.96 -11.54
C PHE A 12 11.42 -3.57 -12.07
N PHE A 13 12.24 -2.84 -11.31
CA PHE A 13 12.69 -1.49 -11.68
C PHE A 13 13.94 -1.47 -12.54
N ASN A 14 14.59 -2.62 -12.74
CA ASN A 14 15.90 -2.74 -13.39
C ASN A 14 16.96 -1.83 -12.72
N LEU A 15 17.02 -1.89 -11.40
CA LEU A 15 17.93 -1.15 -10.51
C LEU A 15 18.44 -2.11 -9.45
N ARG A 16 19.60 -1.80 -8.88
CA ARG A 16 20.09 -2.51 -7.69
C ARG A 16 19.47 -1.86 -6.45
N ILE A 17 18.44 -2.46 -5.86
CA ILE A 17 17.68 -1.88 -4.76
C ILE A 17 17.96 -2.64 -3.47
N GLY A 18 18.28 -1.89 -2.41
CA GLY A 18 18.44 -2.38 -1.06
C GLY A 18 17.43 -1.81 -0.08
N ARG A 19 17.34 -2.46 1.09
CA ARG A 19 16.56 -1.99 2.25
C ARG A 19 17.46 -1.90 3.47
N ALA A 20 17.32 -0.81 4.21
CA ALA A 20 17.90 -0.62 5.54
C ALA A 20 16.79 -0.19 6.52
N ASP A 21 16.81 -0.73 7.72
CA ASP A 21 15.93 -0.33 8.82
C ASP A 21 16.78 0.36 9.90
N ILE A 22 16.44 1.61 10.28
CA ILE A 22 17.14 2.39 11.30
C ILE A 22 16.16 2.80 12.40
N VAL A 23 16.54 2.60 13.64
CA VAL A 23 15.71 2.96 14.80
C VAL A 23 16.37 4.00 15.71
N SER A 24 17.66 4.31 15.48
CA SER A 24 18.46 5.24 16.27
C SER A 24 19.34 6.15 15.43
N LYS A 25 19.88 7.20 16.06
CA LYS A 25 20.88 8.07 15.42
C LYS A 25 22.18 7.31 15.13
N GLU A 26 22.51 6.36 15.98
CA GLU A 26 23.68 5.48 15.86
C GLU A 26 23.57 4.61 14.61
N ASP A 27 22.41 3.97 14.39
CA ASP A 27 22.13 3.20 13.18
C ASP A 27 22.30 4.05 11.93
N ARG A 28 21.74 5.26 11.95
CA ARG A 28 21.88 6.22 10.86
C ARG A 28 23.36 6.54 10.58
N MET A 29 24.16 6.82 11.61
CA MET A 29 25.58 7.12 11.44
C MET A 29 26.34 5.94 10.83
N VAL A 30 26.08 4.73 11.31
CA VAL A 30 26.68 3.50 10.77
C VAL A 30 26.31 3.31 9.31
N LEU A 31 25.01 3.45 8.96
CA LEU A 31 24.56 3.31 7.57
C LEU A 31 25.22 4.33 6.64
N VAL A 32 25.27 5.59 7.06
CA VAL A 32 25.90 6.68 6.27
C VAL A 32 27.39 6.46 6.08
N SER A 33 28.10 5.93 7.08
CA SER A 33 29.55 5.65 6.98
C SER A 33 29.87 4.57 5.93
N GLN A 34 28.90 3.73 5.56
CA GLN A 34 29.04 2.67 4.57
C GLN A 34 28.74 3.13 3.13
N LYS A 35 28.41 4.41 2.91
CA LYS A 35 27.91 4.93 1.63
C LYS A 35 28.78 4.50 0.42
N GLU A 36 30.08 4.65 0.49
CA GLU A 36 30.96 4.34 -0.65
C GLU A 36 30.98 2.83 -0.98
N ALA A 37 30.93 1.97 0.03
CA ALA A 37 30.80 0.53 -0.19
C ALA A 37 29.42 0.17 -0.76
N LEU A 38 28.34 0.82 -0.28
CA LEU A 38 26.99 0.55 -0.75
C LEU A 38 26.78 0.91 -2.22
N LYS A 39 27.48 1.92 -2.77
CA LYS A 39 27.43 2.27 -4.20
C LYS A 39 27.89 1.14 -5.12
N GLU A 40 28.74 0.25 -4.65
CA GLU A 40 29.19 -0.90 -5.45
C GLU A 40 28.04 -1.90 -5.67
N ASP A 41 27.13 -2.01 -4.69
CA ASP A 41 26.06 -3.01 -4.68
C ASP A 41 24.67 -2.45 -5.02
N PHE A 42 24.42 -1.14 -4.78
CA PHE A 42 23.09 -0.54 -4.88
C PHE A 42 23.10 0.79 -5.64
N ASP A 43 22.02 1.02 -6.39
CA ASP A 43 21.70 2.32 -7.01
C ASP A 43 20.77 3.12 -6.10
N LEU A 44 19.88 2.42 -5.37
CA LEU A 44 18.88 2.98 -4.48
C LEU A 44 18.76 2.14 -3.20
N VAL A 45 18.75 2.79 -2.05
CA VAL A 45 18.43 2.16 -0.77
C VAL A 45 17.16 2.76 -0.22
N TYR A 46 16.13 1.93 0.00
CA TYR A 46 14.98 2.30 0.81
C TYR A 46 15.38 2.26 2.28
N VAL A 47 15.38 3.42 2.94
CA VAL A 47 15.67 3.52 4.37
C VAL A 47 14.36 3.69 5.12
N PHE A 48 14.02 2.69 5.93
CA PHE A 48 12.88 2.72 6.82
C PHE A 48 13.35 3.19 8.20
N SER A 49 12.81 4.29 8.68
CA SER A 49 13.20 4.85 9.96
C SER A 49 12.01 4.97 10.92
N SER A 50 12.29 4.95 12.22
CA SER A 50 11.30 5.37 13.21
C SER A 50 10.78 6.76 12.86
N HIS A 51 9.49 6.98 12.98
CA HIS A 51 8.86 8.25 12.65
C HIS A 51 9.50 9.42 13.40
N GLY A 52 9.86 10.47 12.67
CA GLY A 52 10.52 11.66 13.21
C GLY A 52 12.02 11.53 13.49
N LEU A 53 12.64 10.33 13.29
CA LEU A 53 14.08 10.18 13.46
C LEU A 53 14.87 11.02 12.44
N GLY A 54 14.35 11.14 11.21
CA GLY A 54 14.93 11.84 10.10
C GLY A 54 16.16 11.14 9.49
N PHE A 55 16.37 11.38 8.19
CA PHE A 55 17.55 10.88 7.45
C PHE A 55 18.12 12.01 6.56
N PRO A 56 18.67 13.09 7.15
CA PRO A 56 19.16 14.27 6.43
C PRO A 56 20.52 13.99 5.76
N VAL A 57 20.49 13.18 4.72
CA VAL A 57 21.68 12.76 3.95
C VAL A 57 21.54 13.24 2.51
N ALA A 58 22.64 13.63 1.88
CA ALA A 58 22.63 14.05 0.48
C ALA A 58 22.05 12.93 -0.41
N ASN A 59 21.19 13.31 -1.35
CA ASN A 59 20.44 12.43 -2.25
C ASN A 59 19.43 11.50 -1.56
N ALA A 60 19.12 11.71 -0.28
CA ALA A 60 18.00 11.06 0.39
C ALA A 60 16.80 12.00 0.45
N LYS A 61 15.63 11.49 0.12
CA LYS A 61 14.36 12.22 0.17
C LYS A 61 13.34 11.40 0.93
N LEU A 62 12.61 12.03 1.86
CA LEU A 62 11.44 11.43 2.50
C LEU A 62 10.36 11.29 1.43
N MET A 63 9.97 10.05 1.15
CA MET A 63 9.03 9.72 0.09
C MET A 63 7.70 9.24 0.62
N ASP A 64 7.64 8.74 1.87
CA ASP A 64 6.44 8.19 2.47
C ASP A 64 6.53 8.27 3.99
N GLU A 65 5.51 8.79 4.64
CA GLU A 65 5.25 8.59 6.06
C GLU A 65 4.18 7.51 6.16
N LYS A 66 4.62 6.26 6.05
CA LYS A 66 3.76 5.08 6.01
C LYS A 66 3.08 4.88 7.34
N VAL A 67 1.76 4.94 7.37
CA VAL A 67 0.94 4.59 8.53
C VAL A 67 0.26 3.24 8.32
N VAL A 68 0.36 2.37 9.31
CA VAL A 68 -0.38 1.10 9.38
C VAL A 68 -1.50 1.25 10.38
N TYR A 69 -2.69 0.88 9.96
CA TYR A 69 -3.88 0.81 10.78
C TYR A 69 -4.28 -0.64 11.04
N SER A 70 -4.81 -0.94 12.21
CA SER A 70 -5.37 -2.25 12.55
C SER A 70 -6.77 -2.15 13.14
N LEU A 71 -7.58 -3.19 12.92
CA LEU A 71 -8.92 -3.35 13.46
C LEU A 71 -9.05 -4.77 14.03
N LEU A 72 -9.41 -4.88 15.32
CA LEU A 72 -9.59 -6.15 16.01
C LEU A 72 -11.06 -6.51 16.19
N ASP A 73 -11.93 -5.54 16.48
CA ASP A 73 -13.36 -5.77 16.63
C ASP A 73 -14.11 -5.45 15.33
N MET A 74 -14.57 -6.50 14.68
CA MET A 74 -15.31 -6.46 13.40
C MET A 74 -16.80 -6.82 13.55
N SER A 75 -17.27 -7.08 14.78
CA SER A 75 -18.60 -7.65 15.06
C SER A 75 -19.78 -6.74 14.67
N HIS A 76 -19.55 -5.43 14.63
CA HIS A 76 -20.60 -4.42 14.35
C HIS A 76 -20.73 -4.03 12.86
N SER A 77 -19.94 -4.66 11.98
CA SER A 77 -19.98 -4.38 10.54
C SER A 77 -21.18 -5.02 9.84
N LYS A 78 -21.58 -4.45 8.70
CA LYS A 78 -22.72 -4.95 7.90
C LYS A 78 -22.33 -5.04 6.43
N PRO A 79 -22.86 -6.05 5.71
CA PRO A 79 -22.64 -6.14 4.27
C PRO A 79 -23.38 -4.98 3.54
N ASN A 80 -22.88 -4.59 2.38
CA ASN A 80 -23.52 -3.62 1.50
C ASN A 80 -23.85 -4.29 0.16
N GLN A 81 -25.10 -4.16 -0.31
CA GLN A 81 -25.60 -4.85 -1.50
C GLN A 81 -24.95 -4.38 -2.83
N ASN A 82 -24.38 -3.18 -2.86
CA ASN A 82 -23.70 -2.64 -4.04
C ASN A 82 -22.24 -3.04 -4.10
N VAL A 83 -21.72 -3.70 -3.06
CA VAL A 83 -20.36 -4.24 -3.03
C VAL A 83 -20.43 -5.73 -3.36
N THR A 84 -19.73 -6.12 -4.41
CA THR A 84 -19.70 -7.50 -4.89
C THR A 84 -18.27 -7.97 -5.05
N LEU A 85 -18.07 -9.28 -5.01
CA LEU A 85 -16.82 -9.88 -5.44
C LEU A 85 -16.66 -9.67 -6.95
N TRP A 86 -15.44 -9.32 -7.34
CA TRP A 86 -15.09 -9.27 -8.75
C TRP A 86 -15.06 -10.66 -9.34
N ASP A 87 -15.69 -10.83 -10.49
CA ASP A 87 -15.60 -12.07 -11.24
C ASP A 87 -14.24 -12.18 -11.92
N CYS A 88 -13.34 -12.99 -11.34
CA CYS A 88 -11.99 -13.18 -11.85
C CYS A 88 -11.96 -13.73 -13.30
N GLY A 89 -13.04 -14.39 -13.75
CA GLY A 89 -13.19 -14.84 -15.14
C GLY A 89 -13.23 -13.68 -16.16
N LYS A 90 -13.55 -12.46 -15.72
CA LYS A 90 -13.48 -11.25 -16.56
C LYS A 90 -12.07 -10.71 -16.74
N GLY A 91 -11.09 -11.23 -15.99
CA GLY A 91 -9.73 -10.69 -15.96
C GLY A 91 -9.66 -9.27 -15.40
N THR A 92 -8.65 -8.52 -15.78
CA THR A 92 -8.48 -7.12 -15.40
C THR A 92 -9.02 -6.21 -16.51
N THR A 93 -9.94 -5.30 -16.17
CA THR A 93 -10.53 -4.32 -17.10
C THR A 93 -9.86 -2.96 -16.98
N ASP A 94 -10.07 -2.07 -17.97
CA ASP A 94 -9.56 -0.70 -17.94
C ASP A 94 -10.06 0.07 -16.71
N ASP A 95 -11.33 -0.14 -16.30
CA ASP A 95 -11.88 0.48 -15.08
C ASP A 95 -11.15 0.00 -13.81
N LEU A 96 -10.80 -1.29 -13.69
CA LEU A 96 -10.00 -1.79 -12.56
C LEU A 96 -8.56 -1.25 -12.59
N LEU A 97 -7.94 -1.17 -13.76
CA LEU A 97 -6.63 -0.57 -13.93
C LEU A 97 -6.64 0.89 -13.50
N HIS A 98 -7.65 1.65 -13.92
CA HIS A 98 -7.83 3.03 -13.49
C HIS A 98 -7.96 3.14 -11.96
N LEU A 99 -8.84 2.33 -11.34
CA LEU A 99 -8.98 2.33 -9.88
C LEU A 99 -7.69 1.94 -9.16
N ALA A 100 -6.92 1.00 -9.70
CA ALA A 100 -5.62 0.65 -9.12
C ALA A 100 -4.65 1.85 -9.15
N LEU A 101 -4.60 2.60 -10.25
CA LEU A 101 -3.81 3.83 -10.33
C LEU A 101 -4.31 4.90 -9.35
N VAL A 102 -5.62 5.09 -9.22
CA VAL A 102 -6.19 6.02 -8.23
C VAL A 102 -5.76 5.65 -6.80
N SER A 103 -5.71 4.35 -6.46
CA SER A 103 -5.29 3.90 -5.13
C SER A 103 -3.87 4.30 -4.76
N GLY A 104 -3.00 4.44 -5.76
CA GLY A 104 -1.57 4.71 -5.58
C GLY A 104 -1.16 6.18 -5.71
N GLN A 105 -2.09 7.11 -5.81
CA GLN A 105 -1.76 8.52 -6.14
C GLN A 105 -0.84 9.21 -5.11
N TYR A 106 -0.82 8.74 -3.86
CA TYR A 106 0.08 9.21 -2.80
C TYR A 106 1.33 8.34 -2.62
N SER A 107 1.50 7.31 -3.45
CA SER A 107 2.57 6.35 -3.32
C SER A 107 3.94 6.95 -3.62
N ARG A 108 4.94 6.55 -2.85
CA ARG A 108 6.36 6.84 -3.10
C ARG A 108 6.82 6.47 -4.52
N PHE A 109 6.20 5.48 -5.13
CA PHE A 109 6.50 5.05 -6.50
C PHE A 109 5.99 6.00 -7.56
N LYS A 110 4.99 6.84 -7.24
CA LYS A 110 4.52 7.93 -8.07
C LYS A 110 5.29 9.23 -7.81
N LEU A 111 5.67 9.46 -6.56
CA LEU A 111 6.28 10.71 -6.11
C LEU A 111 7.79 10.78 -6.37
N ASP A 112 8.45 9.63 -6.55
CA ASP A 112 9.88 9.60 -6.86
C ASP A 112 10.13 9.69 -8.37
N GLU A 113 10.40 10.89 -8.85
CA GLU A 113 10.71 11.18 -10.25
C GLU A 113 12.05 10.57 -10.72
N SER A 114 12.88 10.08 -9.80
CA SER A 114 14.16 9.42 -10.14
C SER A 114 13.97 7.95 -10.53
N LEU A 115 12.82 7.36 -10.25
CA LEU A 115 12.49 6.02 -10.73
C LEU A 115 12.30 6.01 -12.27
N PRO A 116 12.58 4.89 -12.94
CA PRO A 116 12.39 4.77 -14.38
C PRO A 116 10.97 5.16 -14.81
N ALA A 117 10.84 5.87 -15.92
CA ALA A 117 9.55 6.33 -16.44
C ALA A 117 8.54 5.19 -16.59
N GLY A 118 7.28 5.44 -16.22
CA GLY A 118 6.21 4.45 -16.26
C GLY A 118 6.29 3.38 -15.16
N SER A 119 7.19 3.53 -14.18
CA SER A 119 7.35 2.58 -13.07
C SER A 119 6.09 2.44 -12.24
N TYR A 120 5.46 3.56 -11.92
CA TYR A 120 4.22 3.61 -11.15
C TYR A 120 3.08 2.88 -11.85
N GLU A 121 2.85 3.19 -13.13
CA GLU A 121 1.77 2.59 -13.92
C GLU A 121 1.97 1.07 -14.07
N ARG A 122 3.19 0.63 -14.39
CA ARG A 122 3.52 -0.80 -14.50
C ARG A 122 3.32 -1.52 -13.16
N LEU A 123 3.70 -0.89 -12.03
CA LEU A 123 3.61 -1.50 -10.70
C LEU A 123 2.15 -1.72 -10.29
N TYR A 124 1.31 -0.69 -10.40
CA TYR A 124 -0.09 -0.79 -10.00
C TYR A 124 -0.91 -1.65 -10.95
N SER A 125 -0.60 -1.64 -12.26
CA SER A 125 -1.19 -2.59 -13.22
C SER A 125 -0.85 -4.03 -12.83
N ARG A 126 0.41 -4.32 -12.51
CA ARG A 126 0.83 -5.65 -12.06
C ARG A 126 0.17 -6.06 -10.74
N TRP A 127 0.03 -5.13 -9.80
CA TRP A 127 -0.61 -5.45 -8.51
C TRP A 127 -2.08 -5.80 -8.66
N ILE A 128 -2.84 -5.06 -9.47
CA ILE A 128 -4.26 -5.41 -9.70
C ILE A 128 -4.40 -6.71 -10.49
N GLU A 129 -3.59 -6.93 -11.52
CA GLU A 129 -3.57 -8.19 -12.26
C GLU A 129 -3.28 -9.40 -11.36
N GLN A 130 -2.26 -9.29 -10.51
CA GLN A 130 -1.93 -10.36 -9.55
C GLN A 130 -3.00 -10.53 -8.47
N SER A 131 -3.70 -9.47 -8.08
CA SER A 131 -4.82 -9.55 -7.14
C SER A 131 -6.03 -10.26 -7.76
N VAL A 132 -6.39 -9.92 -9.00
CA VAL A 132 -7.47 -10.59 -9.75
C VAL A 132 -7.15 -12.08 -9.97
N ASN A 133 -5.87 -12.41 -10.19
CA ASN A 133 -5.42 -13.79 -10.38
C ASN A 133 -5.23 -14.57 -9.06
N GLY A 134 -5.59 -14.00 -7.90
CA GLY A 134 -5.50 -14.67 -6.60
C GLY A 134 -4.07 -14.85 -6.07
N ILE A 135 -3.09 -14.10 -6.59
CA ILE A 135 -1.68 -14.17 -6.17
C ILE A 135 -1.40 -13.23 -5.01
N LEU A 136 -1.87 -11.96 -5.10
CA LEU A 136 -1.66 -10.92 -4.09
C LEU A 136 -2.88 -10.67 -3.21
N ALA A 137 -4.05 -11.11 -3.60
CA ALA A 137 -5.27 -10.98 -2.83
C ALA A 137 -6.08 -12.28 -2.87
N THR A 138 -6.71 -12.63 -1.76
CA THR A 138 -7.68 -13.70 -1.69
C THR A 138 -8.98 -13.29 -2.39
N GLU A 139 -9.36 -12.02 -2.27
CA GLU A 139 -10.59 -11.46 -2.79
C GLU A 139 -10.38 -10.05 -3.35
N VAL A 140 -11.12 -9.73 -4.40
CA VAL A 140 -11.23 -8.40 -4.97
C VAL A 140 -12.69 -7.96 -4.91
N PHE A 141 -12.96 -6.87 -4.20
CA PHE A 141 -14.30 -6.29 -4.04
C PHE A 141 -14.46 -5.05 -4.91
N CYS A 142 -15.59 -4.94 -5.56
CA CYS A 142 -15.97 -3.77 -6.35
C CYS A 142 -17.29 -3.19 -5.87
N TYR A 143 -17.37 -1.87 -5.80
CA TYR A 143 -18.63 -1.15 -5.71
C TYR A 143 -19.13 -0.88 -7.12
N MET A 144 -20.28 -1.47 -7.48
CA MET A 144 -20.80 -1.42 -8.84
C MET A 144 -21.84 -0.31 -8.99
N VAL A 145 -21.75 0.44 -10.08
CA VAL A 145 -22.76 1.39 -10.55
C VAL A 145 -22.98 1.13 -12.04
N ASP A 146 -24.20 0.81 -12.44
CA ASP A 146 -24.54 0.49 -13.84
C ASP A 146 -23.58 -0.58 -14.45
N GLU A 147 -23.32 -1.63 -13.68
CA GLU A 147 -22.39 -2.74 -14.01
C GLU A 147 -20.92 -2.35 -14.20
N ILE A 148 -20.55 -1.11 -13.89
CA ILE A 148 -19.17 -0.60 -13.97
C ILE A 148 -18.59 -0.47 -12.56
N PRO A 149 -17.36 -0.94 -12.29
CA PRO A 149 -16.70 -0.76 -11.00
C PRO A 149 -16.35 0.73 -10.78
N ARG A 150 -16.87 1.29 -9.69
CA ARG A 150 -16.60 2.68 -9.25
C ARG A 150 -15.89 2.74 -7.91
N GLY A 151 -15.63 1.59 -7.30
CA GLY A 151 -14.80 1.42 -6.13
C GLY A 151 -14.13 0.07 -6.15
N LEU A 152 -12.93 0.01 -5.59
CA LEU A 152 -12.07 -1.17 -5.51
C LEU A 152 -11.53 -1.34 -4.09
N VAL A 153 -11.58 -2.57 -3.57
CA VAL A 153 -10.80 -3.00 -2.41
C VAL A 153 -10.25 -4.39 -2.67
N THR A 154 -8.95 -4.59 -2.47
CA THR A 154 -8.34 -5.92 -2.47
C THR A 154 -8.10 -6.38 -1.04
N LEU A 155 -8.34 -7.65 -0.75
CA LEU A 155 -8.17 -8.26 0.57
C LEU A 155 -7.40 -9.56 0.43
N ASP A 156 -6.28 -9.69 1.15
CA ASP A 156 -5.57 -10.94 1.32
C ASP A 156 -5.82 -11.50 2.72
N ILE A 157 -6.15 -12.79 2.84
CA ILE A 157 -6.38 -13.46 4.13
C ILE A 157 -5.38 -14.58 4.28
N LYS A 158 -4.48 -14.42 5.25
CA LYS A 158 -3.48 -15.43 5.59
C LYS A 158 -3.47 -15.71 7.08
N LYS A 159 -3.63 -16.96 7.47
CA LYS A 159 -3.57 -17.43 8.86
C LYS A 159 -4.52 -16.65 9.81
N GLY A 160 -5.71 -16.29 9.33
CA GLY A 160 -6.69 -15.57 10.13
C GLY A 160 -6.40 -14.05 10.29
N ILE A 161 -5.47 -13.51 9.53
CA ILE A 161 -5.20 -12.07 9.45
C ILE A 161 -5.58 -11.59 8.05
N GLY A 162 -6.43 -10.57 7.98
CA GLY A 162 -6.77 -9.91 6.73
C GLY A 162 -5.88 -8.68 6.51
N VAL A 163 -5.38 -8.52 5.28
CA VAL A 163 -4.60 -7.36 4.86
C VAL A 163 -5.30 -6.71 3.68
N ILE A 164 -5.75 -5.49 3.86
CA ILE A 164 -6.31 -4.68 2.80
C ILE A 164 -5.16 -4.08 1.99
N GLY A 165 -5.15 -4.32 0.69
CA GLY A 165 -4.12 -3.85 -0.22
C GLY A 165 -4.51 -2.56 -0.93
N LEU A 166 -5.08 -2.68 -2.14
CA LEU A 166 -5.54 -1.52 -2.92
C LEU A 166 -6.91 -1.05 -2.43
N VAL A 167 -7.08 0.25 -2.26
CA VAL A 167 -8.36 0.89 -1.94
C VAL A 167 -8.52 2.13 -2.81
N ALA A 168 -9.56 2.18 -3.61
CA ALA A 168 -9.86 3.32 -4.46
C ALA A 168 -11.36 3.55 -4.63
N ILE A 169 -11.73 4.81 -4.82
CA ILE A 169 -13.04 5.24 -5.31
C ILE A 169 -12.77 6.14 -6.50
N HIS A 170 -13.44 5.86 -7.61
CA HIS A 170 -13.38 6.67 -8.83
C HIS A 170 -13.68 8.13 -8.50
N GLU A 171 -12.96 9.06 -9.08
CA GLU A 171 -12.94 10.49 -8.71
C GLU A 171 -14.35 11.11 -8.75
N ASP A 172 -15.14 10.81 -9.78
CA ASP A 172 -16.50 11.31 -9.95
C ASP A 172 -17.50 10.73 -8.93
N PHE A 173 -17.11 9.70 -8.20
CA PHE A 173 -17.95 8.99 -7.23
C PHE A 173 -17.49 9.17 -5.79
N GLN A 174 -16.45 9.95 -5.54
CA GLN A 174 -16.01 10.30 -4.19
C GLN A 174 -17.06 11.12 -3.44
N HIS A 175 -16.91 11.20 -2.12
CA HIS A 175 -17.80 11.95 -1.20
C HIS A 175 -19.27 11.52 -1.19
N ARG A 176 -19.60 10.34 -1.77
CA ARG A 176 -20.97 9.75 -1.79
C ARG A 176 -21.16 8.61 -0.80
N GLY A 177 -20.22 8.45 0.16
CA GLY A 177 -20.29 7.38 1.17
C GLY A 177 -19.83 6.00 0.69
N ILE A 178 -19.38 5.87 -0.59
CA ILE A 178 -18.97 4.59 -1.18
C ILE A 178 -17.79 3.97 -0.41
N GLY A 179 -16.76 4.75 -0.05
CA GLY A 179 -15.63 4.23 0.73
C GLY A 179 -16.06 3.62 2.07
N THR A 180 -16.97 4.30 2.79
CA THR A 180 -17.54 3.76 4.03
C THR A 180 -18.32 2.48 3.80
N ALA A 181 -19.15 2.42 2.75
CA ALA A 181 -19.90 1.23 2.39
C ALA A 181 -18.99 0.04 2.06
N MET A 182 -17.91 0.27 1.33
CA MET A 182 -16.90 -0.75 1.00
C MET A 182 -16.16 -1.22 2.25
N MET A 183 -15.71 -0.32 3.12
CA MET A 183 -15.05 -0.72 4.37
C MET A 183 -15.96 -1.56 5.25
N GLN A 184 -17.24 -1.16 5.44
CA GLN A 184 -18.20 -1.94 6.20
C GLN A 184 -18.37 -3.35 5.63
N HIS A 185 -18.46 -3.48 4.30
CA HIS A 185 -18.60 -4.77 3.63
C HIS A 185 -17.37 -5.66 3.82
N VAL A 186 -16.17 -5.12 3.60
CA VAL A 186 -14.90 -5.86 3.73
C VAL A 186 -14.66 -6.28 5.17
N ILE A 187 -14.93 -5.40 6.14
CA ILE A 187 -14.85 -5.72 7.58
C ILE A 187 -15.81 -6.86 7.92
N HIS A 188 -17.06 -6.80 7.43
CA HIS A 188 -18.05 -7.87 7.63
C HIS A 188 -17.58 -9.19 7.00
N TYR A 189 -17.03 -9.14 5.79
CA TYR A 189 -16.49 -10.33 5.13
C TYR A 189 -15.35 -10.95 5.93
N ALA A 190 -14.40 -10.15 6.41
CA ALA A 190 -13.30 -10.62 7.24
C ALA A 190 -13.80 -11.25 8.56
N TRP A 191 -14.81 -10.65 9.18
CA TRP A 191 -15.48 -11.23 10.36
C TRP A 191 -16.08 -12.60 10.06
N MET A 192 -16.83 -12.73 8.94
CA MET A 192 -17.41 -14.02 8.50
C MET A 192 -16.33 -15.08 8.22
N LYS A 193 -15.15 -14.65 7.76
CA LYS A 193 -13.99 -15.51 7.55
C LYS A 193 -13.18 -15.77 8.84
N GLN A 194 -13.70 -15.33 10.00
CA GLN A 194 -13.08 -15.51 11.32
C GLN A 194 -11.67 -14.91 11.41
N CYS A 195 -11.41 -13.81 10.71
CA CYS A 195 -10.17 -13.07 10.91
C CYS A 195 -10.11 -12.50 12.32
N SER A 196 -8.96 -12.64 12.97
CA SER A 196 -8.69 -12.05 14.28
C SER A 196 -8.29 -10.58 14.20
N GLN A 197 -7.83 -10.15 13.02
CA GLN A 197 -7.35 -8.79 12.76
C GLN A 197 -7.53 -8.43 11.29
N LEU A 198 -7.85 -7.17 11.01
CA LEU A 198 -7.69 -6.52 9.73
C LEU A 198 -6.58 -5.46 9.82
N SER A 199 -5.75 -5.37 8.79
CA SER A 199 -4.69 -4.37 8.68
C SER A 199 -4.79 -3.67 7.33
N VAL A 200 -4.45 -2.38 7.31
CA VAL A 200 -4.34 -1.57 6.10
C VAL A 200 -3.21 -0.55 6.25
N ALA A 201 -2.45 -0.33 5.19
CA ALA A 201 -1.41 0.70 5.15
C ALA A 201 -1.78 1.82 4.18
N THR A 202 -1.43 3.04 4.56
CA THR A 202 -1.54 4.23 3.69
C THR A 202 -0.42 5.21 4.04
N GLN A 203 -0.44 6.39 3.45
CA GLN A 203 0.46 7.51 3.73
C GLN A 203 -0.23 8.50 4.66
N LEU A 204 0.49 9.14 5.59
CA LEU A 204 -0.09 10.19 6.45
C LEU A 204 -0.66 11.35 5.63
N ASP A 205 -0.05 11.69 4.50
CA ASP A 205 -0.53 12.73 3.59
C ASP A 205 -1.83 12.34 2.85
N ASN A 206 -2.18 11.04 2.84
CA ASN A 206 -3.46 10.58 2.30
C ASN A 206 -4.58 10.78 3.31
N ILE A 207 -4.86 12.05 3.63
CA ILE A 207 -5.86 12.44 4.63
C ILE A 207 -7.24 11.79 4.38
N PRO A 208 -7.75 11.67 3.13
CA PRO A 208 -9.02 10.98 2.88
C PRO A 208 -9.00 9.51 3.32
N ALA A 209 -7.92 8.77 3.06
CA ALA A 209 -7.80 7.37 3.46
C ALA A 209 -7.66 7.24 5.00
N CYS A 210 -6.82 8.07 5.64
CA CYS A 210 -6.68 8.09 7.08
C CYS A 210 -8.03 8.28 7.77
N ARG A 211 -8.80 9.30 7.37
CA ARG A 211 -10.14 9.56 7.90
C ARG A 211 -11.13 8.41 7.64
N LEU A 212 -11.03 7.76 6.49
CA LEU A 212 -11.87 6.61 6.16
C LEU A 212 -11.61 5.46 7.13
N TYR A 213 -10.35 5.12 7.38
CA TYR A 213 -9.98 4.03 8.27
C TYR A 213 -10.33 4.34 9.72
N GLU A 214 -10.00 5.52 10.23
CA GLU A 214 -10.35 5.97 11.59
C GLU A 214 -11.87 5.93 11.81
N LYS A 215 -12.66 6.47 10.87
CA LYS A 215 -14.12 6.43 10.92
C LYS A 215 -14.68 5.00 10.85
N SER A 216 -13.94 4.08 10.25
CA SER A 216 -14.31 2.66 10.18
C SER A 216 -13.87 1.86 11.41
N GLY A 217 -13.29 2.52 12.43
CA GLY A 217 -12.90 1.94 13.70
C GLY A 217 -11.45 1.41 13.76
N PHE A 218 -10.68 1.59 12.70
CA PHE A 218 -9.26 1.24 12.73
C PHE A 218 -8.47 2.18 13.63
N LEU A 219 -7.46 1.65 14.29
CA LEU A 219 -6.52 2.39 15.12
C LEU A 219 -5.13 2.35 14.50
N VAL A 220 -4.37 3.42 14.69
CA VAL A 220 -2.97 3.47 14.25
C VAL A 220 -2.16 2.43 15.02
N GLU A 221 -1.50 1.53 14.31
CA GLU A 221 -0.61 0.51 14.85
C GLU A 221 0.85 0.98 14.80
N SER A 222 1.28 1.57 13.69
CA SER A 222 2.63 2.08 13.53
C SER A 222 2.72 3.19 12.48
N ILE A 223 3.75 4.04 12.63
CA ILE A 223 4.14 5.03 11.63
C ILE A 223 5.64 4.84 11.36
N THR A 224 6.02 4.83 10.09
CA THR A 224 7.39 4.61 9.63
C THR A 224 7.72 5.59 8.51
N ASP A 225 8.81 6.33 8.65
CA ASP A 225 9.29 7.19 7.58
C ASP A 225 10.06 6.34 6.56
N VAL A 226 9.76 6.48 5.27
CA VAL A 226 10.43 5.77 4.17
C VAL A 226 11.15 6.76 3.30
N TRP A 227 12.46 6.64 3.30
CA TRP A 227 13.35 7.48 2.52
C TRP A 227 13.85 6.72 1.30
N HIS A 228 13.94 7.38 0.18
CA HIS A 228 14.69 6.90 -0.98
C HIS A 228 16.06 7.57 -0.97
N TRP A 229 17.10 6.77 -0.79
CA TRP A 229 18.49 7.22 -0.78
C TRP A 229 19.19 6.74 -2.04
N TRP A 230 19.33 7.65 -3.00
CA TRP A 230 20.03 7.42 -4.26
C TRP A 230 21.53 7.53 -4.05
N LEU A 231 22.29 6.51 -4.42
CA LEU A 231 23.70 6.35 -4.10
C LEU A 231 24.64 6.83 -5.23
#